data_4efa9143a25b41ec4d797cd2457c0cab
#
_entry.id   4efa9143a25b41ec4d797cd2457c0cab
#
_cell.length_a   1.000
_cell.length_b   1.000
_cell.length_c   1.000
_cell.angle_alpha   90.00
_cell.angle_beta   90.00
_cell.angle_gamma   90.00
#
_symmetry.space_group_name_H-M   'P 1'
#
loop_
_entity.id
_entity.type
_entity.pdbx_description
1 polymer ?
#
loop_
_entity_poly.entity_id
_entity_poly.type
_entity_poly.pdbx_seq_one_letter_code
_entity_poly.pdbx_strand_id
1 'polypeptide(L)'
;MLEIEKSCWSIAQDDEAGQKWCEENNYPGYTSYASLSDLIWRSPIFKDLKKILDLHVDQFSSELDFDLEGRDLKLEDVWINILAEGGNHSAHLHPNSIISGTMYISMPSETSAIKFEDPRHPMMMAAPSRLVDAKEYLKPFIYINPLVGEILLWESWLRHEVPTNMSSEERISISFNYSW
;
A
#
# COMPACT_ATOMS: atom_id res chain seq x y z
N MET A 1 -11.22 7.64 11.51
CA MET A 1 -10.36 6.43 11.65
C MET A 1 -11.11 5.25 12.27
N LEU A 2 -11.67 5.34 13.47
CA LEU A 2 -12.36 4.21 14.14
C LEU A 2 -13.47 3.53 13.31
N GLU A 3 -14.18 4.27 12.49
CA GLU A 3 -15.27 3.71 11.66
C GLU A 3 -14.73 2.89 10.49
N ILE A 4 -13.70 3.39 9.80
CA ILE A 4 -13.09 2.67 8.69
C ILE A 4 -12.34 1.41 9.19
N GLU A 5 -11.70 1.48 10.35
CA GLU A 5 -11.07 0.34 11.00
C GLU A 5 -12.08 -0.78 11.31
N LYS A 6 -13.22 -0.41 11.92
CA LYS A 6 -14.33 -1.36 12.17
C LYS A 6 -14.85 -1.97 10.86
N SER A 7 -14.94 -1.17 9.79
CA SER A 7 -15.37 -1.68 8.49
C SER A 7 -14.37 -2.67 7.91
N CYS A 8 -13.06 -2.42 8.07
CA CYS A 8 -12.02 -3.37 7.64
C CYS A 8 -12.17 -4.71 8.37
N TRP A 9 -12.36 -4.69 9.69
CA TRP A 9 -12.57 -5.90 10.48
C TRP A 9 -13.86 -6.64 10.14
N SER A 10 -14.98 -5.91 9.97
CA SER A 10 -16.26 -6.53 9.58
C SER A 10 -16.13 -7.24 8.23
N ILE A 11 -15.53 -6.58 7.24
CA ILE A 11 -15.31 -7.17 5.93
C ILE A 11 -14.41 -8.40 6.02
N ALA A 12 -13.31 -8.33 6.79
CA ALA A 12 -12.42 -9.47 6.97
C ALA A 12 -13.10 -10.68 7.62
N GLN A 13 -14.07 -10.44 8.52
CA GLN A 13 -14.87 -11.49 9.17
C GLN A 13 -15.89 -12.12 8.23
N ASP A 14 -16.46 -11.34 7.31
CA ASP A 14 -17.54 -11.78 6.41
C ASP A 14 -17.02 -12.37 5.09
N ASP A 15 -15.75 -12.12 4.74
CA ASP A 15 -15.14 -12.56 3.48
C ASP A 15 -14.50 -13.96 3.60
N GLU A 16 -15.35 -14.99 3.59
CA GLU A 16 -14.92 -16.40 3.65
C GLU A 16 -13.94 -16.77 2.51
N ALA A 17 -14.11 -16.17 1.33
CA ALA A 17 -13.25 -16.45 0.17
C ALA A 17 -11.84 -15.88 0.39
N GLY A 18 -11.74 -14.65 0.92
CA GLY A 18 -10.46 -14.03 1.26
C GLY A 18 -9.74 -14.75 2.40
N GLN A 19 -10.46 -15.13 3.44
CA GLN A 19 -9.91 -15.94 4.54
C GLN A 19 -9.33 -17.25 4.04
N LYS A 20 -10.09 -17.98 3.22
CA LYS A 20 -9.65 -19.24 2.61
C LYS A 20 -8.41 -19.04 1.75
N TRP A 21 -8.39 -18.00 0.92
CA TRP A 21 -7.21 -17.67 0.11
C TRP A 21 -5.97 -17.42 0.99
N CYS A 22 -6.14 -16.64 2.07
CA CYS A 22 -5.05 -16.35 3.01
C CYS A 22 -4.50 -17.63 3.65
N GLU A 23 -5.38 -18.55 4.06
CA GLU A 23 -4.99 -19.84 4.63
C GLU A 23 -4.24 -20.71 3.62
N GLU A 24 -4.77 -20.89 2.40
CA GLU A 24 -4.17 -21.69 1.34
C GLU A 24 -2.81 -21.15 0.86
N ASN A 25 -2.58 -19.84 0.97
CA ASN A 25 -1.34 -19.18 0.56
C ASN A 25 -0.40 -18.84 1.72
N ASN A 26 -0.72 -19.28 2.94
CA ASN A 26 0.03 -18.98 4.16
C ASN A 26 0.26 -17.47 4.35
N TYR A 27 -0.75 -16.65 4.01
CA TYR A 27 -0.70 -15.21 4.23
C TYR A 27 -0.97 -14.92 5.72
N PRO A 28 -0.03 -14.31 6.46
CA PRO A 28 -0.18 -14.10 7.91
C PRO A 28 -1.08 -12.88 8.17
N GLY A 29 -2.35 -13.14 8.41
CA GLY A 29 -3.40 -12.16 8.59
C GLY A 29 -4.49 -12.27 7.53
N TYR A 30 -4.97 -11.14 7.01
CA TYR A 30 -6.02 -11.10 6.00
C TYR A 30 -5.69 -10.09 4.90
N THR A 31 -6.02 -10.44 3.67
CA THR A 31 -6.09 -9.51 2.54
C THR A 31 -7.33 -9.78 1.70
N SER A 32 -8.02 -8.72 1.30
CA SER A 32 -9.16 -8.82 0.37
C SER A 32 -8.73 -8.81 -1.10
N TYR A 33 -7.44 -8.70 -1.40
CA TYR A 33 -6.91 -8.54 -2.76
C TYR A 33 -7.39 -9.61 -3.75
N ALA A 34 -7.47 -10.86 -3.31
CA ALA A 34 -7.84 -11.98 -4.17
C ALA A 34 -9.35 -12.30 -4.19
N SER A 35 -10.15 -11.63 -3.36
CA SER A 35 -11.56 -11.97 -3.14
C SER A 35 -12.55 -10.85 -3.45
N LEU A 36 -12.20 -9.60 -3.19
CA LEU A 36 -13.10 -8.47 -3.29
C LEU A 36 -12.57 -7.39 -4.23
N SER A 37 -13.32 -7.12 -5.28
CA SER A 37 -13.07 -6.01 -6.23
C SER A 37 -14.07 -4.87 -6.08
N ASP A 38 -15.00 -4.95 -5.12
CA ASP A 38 -16.17 -4.09 -5.03
C ASP A 38 -16.26 -3.31 -3.70
N LEU A 39 -15.16 -3.16 -2.98
CA LEU A 39 -15.13 -2.48 -1.66
C LEU A 39 -15.83 -1.12 -1.66
N ILE A 40 -15.69 -0.35 -2.73
CA ILE A 40 -16.34 0.96 -2.88
C ILE A 40 -17.87 0.88 -2.79
N TRP A 41 -18.45 -0.26 -3.18
CA TRP A 41 -19.90 -0.48 -3.17
C TRP A 41 -20.40 -1.11 -1.88
N ARG A 42 -19.54 -1.71 -1.07
CA ARG A 42 -19.91 -2.43 0.15
C ARG A 42 -20.23 -1.53 1.32
N SER A 43 -19.61 -0.35 1.42
CA SER A 43 -19.84 0.57 2.51
C SER A 43 -19.71 2.03 2.07
N PRO A 44 -20.57 2.95 2.58
CA PRO A 44 -20.47 4.38 2.31
C PRO A 44 -19.09 4.97 2.62
N ILE A 45 -18.41 4.45 3.66
CA ILE A 45 -17.10 4.96 4.08
C ILE A 45 -16.03 4.77 2.99
N PHE A 46 -16.08 3.69 2.21
CA PHE A 46 -15.17 3.49 1.08
C PHE A 46 -15.49 4.40 -0.11
N LYS A 47 -16.76 4.79 -0.29
CA LYS A 47 -17.13 5.82 -1.29
C LYS A 47 -16.57 7.19 -0.92
N ASP A 48 -16.58 7.52 0.36
CA ASP A 48 -16.02 8.79 0.84
C ASP A 48 -14.50 8.74 0.80
N LEU A 49 -13.88 7.60 1.15
CA LEU A 49 -12.45 7.37 0.95
C LEU A 49 -12.06 7.58 -0.52
N LYS A 50 -12.78 6.98 -1.47
CA LYS A 50 -12.51 7.16 -2.91
C LYS A 50 -12.42 8.63 -3.31
N LYS A 51 -13.33 9.48 -2.84
CA LYS A 51 -13.30 10.92 -3.16
C LYS A 51 -12.03 11.61 -2.67
N ILE A 52 -11.53 11.18 -1.50
CA ILE A 52 -10.28 11.69 -0.93
C ILE A 52 -9.09 11.20 -1.77
N LEU A 53 -9.09 9.92 -2.13
CA LEU A 53 -8.05 9.32 -2.96
C LEU A 53 -8.00 9.97 -4.34
N ASP A 54 -9.16 10.15 -5.01
CA ASP A 54 -9.25 10.80 -6.32
C ASP A 54 -8.59 12.19 -6.27
N LEU A 55 -8.90 13.00 -5.25
CA LEU A 55 -8.34 14.34 -5.08
C LEU A 55 -6.80 14.31 -4.93
N HIS A 56 -6.27 13.41 -4.11
CA HIS A 56 -4.84 13.30 -3.89
C HIS A 56 -4.10 12.74 -5.10
N VAL A 57 -4.70 11.80 -5.82
CA VAL A 57 -4.11 11.24 -7.04
C VAL A 57 -4.09 12.28 -8.16
N ASP A 58 -5.14 13.08 -8.33
CA ASP A 58 -5.16 14.19 -9.30
C ASP A 58 -4.07 15.22 -8.98
N GLN A 59 -3.91 15.58 -7.71
CA GLN A 59 -2.85 16.48 -7.29
C GLN A 59 -1.46 15.87 -7.56
N PHE A 60 -1.23 14.62 -7.19
CA PHE A 60 0.03 13.94 -7.37
C PHE A 60 0.42 13.77 -8.84
N SER A 61 -0.55 13.42 -9.70
CA SER A 61 -0.33 13.33 -11.15
C SER A 61 0.07 14.68 -11.76
N SER A 62 -0.51 15.77 -11.23
CA SER A 62 -0.15 17.13 -11.63
C SER A 62 1.26 17.51 -11.17
N GLU A 63 1.67 17.12 -9.96
CA GLU A 63 3.03 17.35 -9.44
C GLU A 63 4.10 16.55 -10.20
N LEU A 64 3.72 15.43 -10.81
CA LEU A 64 4.57 14.60 -11.67
C LEU A 64 4.62 15.08 -13.13
N ASP A 65 3.91 16.17 -13.48
CA ASP A 65 3.79 16.68 -14.85
C ASP A 65 3.33 15.60 -15.86
N PHE A 66 2.42 14.71 -15.46
CA PHE A 66 1.91 13.67 -16.36
C PHE A 66 1.09 14.28 -17.52
N ASP A 67 1.46 13.95 -18.75
CA ASP A 67 0.61 14.18 -19.91
C ASP A 67 -0.41 13.05 -20.04
N LEU A 68 -1.59 13.27 -19.50
CA LEU A 68 -2.70 12.31 -19.54
C LEU A 68 -3.53 12.39 -20.83
N GLU A 69 -3.15 13.26 -21.78
CA GLU A 69 -3.88 13.47 -23.06
C GLU A 69 -5.38 13.77 -22.85
N GLY A 70 -5.71 14.48 -21.78
CA GLY A 70 -7.09 14.81 -21.40
C GLY A 70 -7.92 13.66 -20.81
N ARG A 71 -7.28 12.55 -20.44
CA ARG A 71 -7.90 11.44 -19.70
C ARG A 71 -7.76 11.65 -18.20
N ASP A 72 -8.67 11.08 -17.42
CA ASP A 72 -8.60 11.05 -15.97
C ASP A 72 -8.08 9.69 -15.50
N LEU A 73 -7.26 9.70 -14.44
CA LEU A 73 -6.91 8.48 -13.72
C LEU A 73 -8.13 7.98 -12.92
N LYS A 74 -8.36 6.68 -12.94
CA LYS A 74 -9.50 6.05 -12.25
C LYS A 74 -9.01 5.02 -11.26
N LEU A 75 -9.67 4.99 -10.09
CA LEU A 75 -9.48 3.93 -9.12
C LEU A 75 -9.90 2.59 -9.75
N GLU A 76 -8.95 1.69 -9.94
CA GLU A 76 -9.15 0.37 -10.54
C GLU A 76 -9.28 -0.69 -9.46
N ASP A 77 -8.31 -0.71 -8.54
CA ASP A 77 -8.27 -1.67 -7.43
C ASP A 77 -8.23 -0.96 -6.09
N VAL A 78 -8.92 -1.50 -5.11
CA VAL A 78 -8.80 -1.13 -3.70
C VAL A 78 -8.99 -2.37 -2.83
N TRP A 79 -8.08 -2.58 -1.89
CA TRP A 79 -8.13 -3.76 -1.01
C TRP A 79 -7.63 -3.46 0.40
N ILE A 80 -8.12 -4.26 1.35
CA ILE A 80 -7.75 -4.22 2.75
C ILE A 80 -6.60 -5.19 2.98
N ASN A 81 -5.62 -4.79 3.80
CA ASN A 81 -4.60 -5.66 4.36
C ASN A 81 -4.62 -5.54 5.89
N ILE A 82 -4.76 -6.65 6.57
CA ILE A 82 -4.60 -6.81 8.01
C ILE A 82 -3.42 -7.76 8.21
N LEU A 83 -2.26 -7.20 8.55
CA LEU A 83 -1.00 -7.93 8.60
C LEU A 83 -0.69 -8.28 10.05
N ALA A 84 -0.78 -9.57 10.37
CA ALA A 84 -0.49 -10.10 11.70
C ALA A 84 1.03 -10.11 12.02
N GLU A 85 1.38 -10.44 13.25
CA GLU A 85 2.76 -10.68 13.66
C GLU A 85 3.46 -11.68 12.72
N GLY A 86 4.70 -11.39 12.36
CA GLY A 86 5.48 -12.17 11.40
C GLY A 86 5.12 -11.96 9.93
N GLY A 87 4.03 -11.23 9.65
CA GLY A 87 3.58 -10.94 8.29
C GLY A 87 4.48 -9.95 7.55
N ASN A 88 4.55 -10.10 6.23
CA ASN A 88 5.30 -9.20 5.36
C ASN A 88 4.67 -9.18 3.96
N HIS A 89 5.01 -8.19 3.15
CA HIS A 89 4.80 -8.22 1.71
C HIS A 89 6.16 -8.20 1.02
N SER A 90 6.45 -9.24 0.23
CA SER A 90 7.72 -9.32 -0.52
C SER A 90 7.84 -8.17 -1.52
N ALA A 91 9.06 -7.87 -1.92
CA ALA A 91 9.36 -6.80 -2.85
C ALA A 91 8.68 -7.03 -4.21
N HIS A 92 7.81 -6.10 -4.61
CA HIS A 92 6.97 -6.15 -5.81
C HIS A 92 6.76 -4.76 -6.42
N LEU A 93 6.07 -4.74 -7.54
CA LEU A 93 5.59 -3.54 -8.24
C LEU A 93 4.18 -3.83 -8.80
N HIS A 94 3.48 -2.83 -9.31
CA HIS A 94 2.10 -2.97 -9.83
C HIS A 94 2.06 -2.74 -11.35
N PRO A 95 2.23 -3.81 -12.17
CA PRO A 95 2.60 -3.69 -13.59
C PRO A 95 1.59 -2.98 -14.48
N ASN A 96 0.33 -2.98 -14.17
CA ASN A 96 -0.73 -2.42 -15.03
C ASN A 96 -1.32 -1.12 -14.48
N SER A 97 -0.70 -0.56 -13.46
CA SER A 97 -1.17 0.65 -12.80
C SER A 97 -0.20 1.81 -13.03
N ILE A 98 -0.68 3.04 -12.87
CA ILE A 98 0.11 4.26 -13.06
C ILE A 98 0.52 4.84 -11.72
N ILE A 99 -0.44 5.03 -10.82
CA ILE A 99 -0.23 5.47 -9.45
C ILE A 99 -0.76 4.40 -8.50
N SER A 100 0.05 4.03 -7.55
CA SER A 100 -0.31 3.15 -6.43
C SER A 100 -0.22 3.92 -5.13
N GLY A 101 -0.96 3.45 -4.13
CA GLY A 101 -0.90 4.08 -2.82
C GLY A 101 -1.42 3.19 -1.71
N THR A 102 -1.19 3.64 -0.50
CA THR A 102 -1.68 2.98 0.71
C THR A 102 -2.09 4.02 1.75
N MET A 103 -3.30 3.86 2.30
CA MET A 103 -3.77 4.58 3.48
C MET A 103 -3.56 3.70 4.71
N TYR A 104 -3.01 4.28 5.78
CA TYR A 104 -2.67 3.58 7.01
C TYR A 104 -3.75 3.78 8.06
N ILE A 105 -4.38 2.68 8.49
CA ILE A 105 -5.56 2.67 9.37
C ILE A 105 -5.18 2.36 10.81
N SER A 106 -4.33 1.34 11.03
CA SER A 106 -3.76 0.99 12.32
C SER A 106 -2.28 0.70 12.18
N MET A 107 -1.47 1.39 12.98
CA MET A 107 -0.01 1.29 12.97
C MET A 107 0.49 1.13 14.42
N PRO A 108 0.46 -0.10 14.97
CA PRO A 108 0.96 -0.36 16.31
C PRO A 108 2.46 -0.03 16.44
N SER A 109 2.94 0.10 17.68
CA SER A 109 4.38 0.21 17.94
C SER A 109 5.11 -1.03 17.42
N GLU A 110 6.34 -0.83 16.92
CA GLU A 110 7.18 -1.90 16.35
C GLU A 110 6.64 -2.54 15.05
N THR A 111 5.58 -1.96 14.46
CA THR A 111 5.12 -2.39 13.15
C THR A 111 6.10 -1.98 12.05
N SER A 112 6.02 -2.67 10.91
CA SER A 112 6.93 -2.46 9.80
C SER A 112 6.68 -1.17 9.04
N ALA A 113 7.77 -0.50 8.64
CA ALA A 113 7.77 0.56 7.65
C ALA A 113 7.30 0.04 6.28
N ILE A 114 7.11 0.93 5.32
CA ILE A 114 7.21 0.59 3.89
C ILE A 114 8.62 0.91 3.40
N LYS A 115 9.21 0.01 2.62
CA LYS A 115 10.56 0.15 2.07
C LYS A 115 10.50 0.27 0.56
N PHE A 116 11.10 1.32 0.02
CA PHE A 116 11.23 1.55 -1.41
C PHE A 116 12.66 1.26 -1.86
N GLU A 117 12.78 0.67 -3.05
CA GLU A 117 14.06 0.36 -3.69
C GLU A 117 14.40 1.41 -4.75
N ASP A 118 15.62 1.94 -4.74
CA ASP A 118 16.12 2.79 -5.81
C ASP A 118 16.15 1.96 -7.12
N PRO A 119 15.50 2.41 -8.20
CA PRO A 119 15.41 1.66 -9.45
C PRO A 119 16.80 1.44 -10.10
N ARG A 120 17.82 2.21 -9.70
CA ARG A 120 19.21 2.01 -10.15
C ARG A 120 19.93 0.90 -9.38
N HIS A 121 19.34 0.38 -8.29
CA HIS A 121 19.98 -0.59 -7.41
C HIS A 121 20.57 -1.80 -8.17
N PRO A 122 19.87 -2.43 -9.14
CA PRO A 122 20.44 -3.54 -9.89
C PRO A 122 21.70 -3.19 -10.70
N MET A 123 21.91 -1.91 -11.00
CA MET A 123 23.07 -1.42 -11.74
C MET A 123 24.24 -1.00 -10.83
N MET A 124 24.04 -0.96 -9.52
CA MET A 124 25.05 -0.54 -8.54
C MET A 124 26.04 -1.65 -8.14
N MET A 125 26.31 -2.64 -8.99
CA MET A 125 26.98 -3.91 -8.73
C MET A 125 28.12 -3.88 -7.71
N ALA A 126 29.15 -3.05 -7.93
CA ALA A 126 30.32 -2.93 -7.05
C ALA A 126 30.33 -1.63 -6.24
N ALA A 127 29.19 -0.96 -6.11
CA ALA A 127 29.13 0.27 -5.34
C ALA A 127 29.37 -0.03 -3.84
N PRO A 128 30.22 0.76 -3.15
CA PRO A 128 30.42 0.61 -1.71
C PRO A 128 29.12 0.95 -0.96
N SER A 129 28.97 0.39 0.24
CA SER A 129 27.88 0.72 1.14
C SER A 129 27.87 2.23 1.45
N ARG A 130 26.67 2.79 1.61
CA ARG A 130 26.51 4.18 2.00
C ARG A 130 26.68 4.34 3.52
N LEU A 131 27.09 5.52 3.94
CA LEU A 131 27.10 5.88 5.36
C LEU A 131 25.67 5.86 5.90
N VAL A 132 25.51 5.64 7.20
CA VAL A 132 24.20 5.62 7.87
C VAL A 132 23.46 6.96 7.70
N ASP A 133 24.19 8.05 7.76
CA ASP A 133 23.71 9.44 7.59
C ASP A 133 23.76 9.94 6.15
N ALA A 134 24.01 9.05 5.17
CA ALA A 134 23.99 9.44 3.75
C ALA A 134 22.63 10.04 3.37
N LYS A 135 22.65 11.02 2.48
CA LYS A 135 21.44 11.65 1.95
C LYS A 135 20.53 10.59 1.31
N GLU A 136 19.22 10.72 1.49
CA GLU A 136 18.25 9.71 1.05
C GLU A 136 18.39 9.35 -0.43
N TYR A 137 18.53 10.33 -1.31
CA TYR A 137 18.70 10.11 -2.75
C TYR A 137 19.99 9.35 -3.16
N LEU A 138 20.88 9.08 -2.21
CA LEU A 138 22.07 8.25 -2.39
C LEU A 138 21.87 6.83 -1.83
N LYS A 139 20.83 6.58 -1.06
CA LYS A 139 20.58 5.27 -0.44
C LYS A 139 19.88 4.35 -1.43
N PRO A 140 20.27 3.06 -1.50
CA PRO A 140 19.60 2.10 -2.38
C PRO A 140 18.20 1.71 -1.87
N PHE A 141 17.91 1.96 -0.60
CA PHE A 141 16.63 1.71 0.03
C PHE A 141 16.24 2.88 0.93
N ILE A 142 14.95 3.25 0.89
CA ILE A 142 14.35 4.25 1.77
C ILE A 142 13.24 3.57 2.58
N TYR A 143 13.22 3.83 3.89
CA TYR A 143 12.20 3.32 4.81
C TYR A 143 11.34 4.48 5.27
N ILE A 144 10.03 4.38 5.07
CA ILE A 144 9.05 5.36 5.54
C ILE A 144 8.21 4.68 6.62
N ASN A 145 8.14 5.32 7.80
CA ASN A 145 7.28 4.91 8.91
C ASN A 145 6.02 5.78 8.87
N PRO A 146 4.93 5.31 8.27
CA PRO A 146 3.73 6.12 8.14
C PRO A 146 2.99 6.22 9.47
N LEU A 147 2.26 7.31 9.63
CA LEU A 147 1.35 7.53 10.75
C LEU A 147 -0.08 7.10 10.38
N VAL A 148 -0.88 6.82 11.41
CA VAL A 148 -2.32 6.55 11.22
C VAL A 148 -2.99 7.75 10.55
N GLY A 149 -3.72 7.50 9.48
CA GLY A 149 -4.41 8.50 8.66
C GLY A 149 -3.58 9.05 7.49
N GLU A 150 -2.30 8.73 7.40
CA GLU A 150 -1.49 9.11 6.25
C GLU A 150 -1.82 8.28 5.02
N ILE A 151 -1.71 8.91 3.86
CA ILE A 151 -1.78 8.30 2.54
C ILE A 151 -0.42 8.51 1.88
N LEU A 152 0.23 7.42 1.49
CA LEU A 152 1.42 7.46 0.64
C LEU A 152 1.02 7.15 -0.79
N LEU A 153 1.56 7.92 -1.73
CA LEU A 153 1.40 7.73 -3.17
C LEU A 153 2.77 7.56 -3.83
N TRP A 154 2.82 6.71 -4.85
CA TRP A 154 4.02 6.52 -5.66
C TRP A 154 3.64 6.06 -7.07
N GLU A 155 4.54 6.26 -8.02
CA GLU A 155 4.40 5.68 -9.35
C GLU A 155 4.49 4.16 -9.27
N SER A 156 3.54 3.46 -9.86
CA SER A 156 3.31 2.01 -9.68
C SER A 156 4.50 1.12 -10.10
N TRP A 157 5.41 1.64 -10.93
CA TRP A 157 6.65 0.95 -11.30
C TRP A 157 7.70 0.92 -10.18
N LEU A 158 7.55 1.73 -9.13
CA LEU A 158 8.52 1.80 -8.05
C LEU A 158 8.43 0.55 -7.17
N ARG A 159 9.53 -0.22 -7.15
CA ARG A 159 9.61 -1.45 -6.38
C ARG A 159 9.62 -1.17 -4.88
N HIS A 160 8.74 -1.87 -4.17
CA HIS A 160 8.58 -1.68 -2.73
C HIS A 160 8.26 -2.99 -2.03
N GLU A 161 8.43 -3.00 -0.72
CA GLU A 161 8.10 -4.12 0.17
C GLU A 161 7.60 -3.61 1.53
N VAL A 162 6.89 -4.45 2.24
CA VAL A 162 6.58 -4.25 3.66
C VAL A 162 7.38 -5.27 4.44
N PRO A 163 8.46 -4.89 5.17
CA PRO A 163 9.22 -5.79 6.01
C PRO A 163 8.35 -6.47 7.07
N THR A 164 8.88 -7.51 7.69
CA THR A 164 8.15 -8.29 8.69
C THR A 164 7.56 -7.42 9.80
N ASN A 165 6.27 -7.58 10.07
CA ASN A 165 5.60 -6.97 11.22
C ASN A 165 6.10 -7.66 12.51
N MET A 166 6.81 -6.91 13.34
CA MET A 166 7.35 -7.39 14.61
C MET A 166 6.42 -7.10 15.79
N SER A 167 5.34 -6.36 15.55
CA SER A 167 4.31 -6.10 16.56
C SER A 167 3.45 -7.34 16.79
N SER A 168 3.06 -7.59 18.05
CA SER A 168 2.04 -8.58 18.39
C SER A 168 0.63 -8.14 18.04
N GLU A 169 0.46 -6.88 17.59
CA GLU A 169 -0.81 -6.33 17.14
C GLU A 169 -0.83 -6.22 15.61
N GLU A 170 -2.02 -6.26 15.02
CA GLU A 170 -2.21 -6.21 13.59
C GLU A 170 -2.02 -4.79 13.03
N ARG A 171 -1.25 -4.70 11.94
CA ARG A 171 -1.14 -3.52 11.11
C ARG A 171 -2.26 -3.53 10.06
N ILE A 172 -3.06 -2.47 10.01
CA ILE A 172 -4.18 -2.36 9.05
C ILE A 172 -3.89 -1.25 8.05
N SER A 173 -4.02 -1.58 6.77
CA SER A 173 -3.88 -0.62 5.68
C SER A 173 -4.87 -0.91 4.55
N ILE A 174 -5.19 0.12 3.77
CA ILE A 174 -5.99 0.03 2.55
C ILE A 174 -5.09 0.45 1.41
N SER A 175 -4.81 -0.48 0.52
CA SER A 175 -4.00 -0.22 -0.67
C SER A 175 -4.89 -0.06 -1.90
N PHE A 176 -4.40 0.66 -2.89
CA PHE A 176 -5.18 0.99 -4.07
C PHE A 176 -4.28 1.27 -5.29
N ASN A 177 -4.89 1.11 -6.47
CA ASN A 177 -4.26 1.37 -7.76
C ASN A 177 -5.14 2.27 -8.62
N TYR A 178 -4.49 3.15 -9.38
CA TYR A 178 -5.10 3.99 -10.39
C TYR A 178 -4.48 3.72 -11.76
N SER A 179 -5.35 3.65 -12.79
CA SER A 179 -4.97 3.56 -14.20
C SER A 179 -5.87 4.46 -15.05
N TRP A 180 -5.73 4.48 -16.38
CA TRP A 180 -6.61 5.23 -17.30
C TRP A 180 -7.48 4.32 -18.19
#